data_184200dd1bfb650faab4a529026052b8
#
_entry.id   184200dd1bfb650faab4a529026052b8
#
_cell.length_a   1.000
_cell.length_b   1.000
_cell.length_c   1.000
_cell.angle_alpha   90.00
_cell.angle_beta   90.00
_cell.angle_gamma   90.00
#
_symmetry.space_group_name_H-M   'P 1'
#
loop_
_entity.id
_entity.type
_entity.pdbx_description
1 polymer ?
#
loop_
_entity_poly.entity_id
_entity_poly.type
_entity_poly.pdbx_seq_one_letter_code
_entity_poly.pdbx_strand_id
1 'polypeptide(L)'
;MEWLKKHKFPVLLNAVLVLLSLVCVFGYVSVSNTLHHIDSAESWEGEGDAEYAYISCFMPVNKKIEESAVYSFEKTVDSKLLEASIDSSGEGKLWNFAYSGNGIVEISTGRGSAKVTATGIGGGFFFFHRPFLRDGNYISGNDLMKDCIVIDKNLAWKLFGAVEVSGME
;
A
#
# COMPACT_ATOMS: atom_id res chain seq x y z
N MET A 1 -26.14 34.26 34.28
CA MET A 1 -27.06 33.11 34.03
C MET A 1 -28.30 33.50 33.20
N GLU A 2 -28.80 34.71 33.27
CA GLU A 2 -29.97 35.18 32.45
C GLU A 2 -29.67 35.36 30.96
N TRP A 3 -28.47 35.75 30.61
CA TRP A 3 -28.04 35.90 29.19
C TRP A 3 -28.15 34.58 28.41
N LEU A 4 -27.77 33.46 29.01
CA LEU A 4 -27.91 32.12 28.43
C LEU A 4 -29.36 31.69 28.20
N LYS A 5 -30.31 32.18 29.05
CA LYS A 5 -31.72 31.88 28.86
C LYS A 5 -32.33 32.61 27.66
N LYS A 6 -31.84 33.82 27.36
CA LYS A 6 -32.33 34.67 26.22
C LYS A 6 -31.75 34.22 24.87
N HIS A 7 -30.58 33.56 24.87
CA HIS A 7 -29.89 33.12 23.65
C HIS A 7 -29.73 31.60 23.52
N LYS A 8 -30.62 30.82 24.11
CA LYS A 8 -30.56 29.35 24.08
C LYS A 8 -30.51 28.78 22.67
N PHE A 9 -31.29 29.30 21.75
CA PHE A 9 -31.37 28.81 20.37
C PHE A 9 -30.08 29.02 19.60
N PRO A 10 -29.48 30.23 19.51
CA PRO A 10 -28.22 30.43 18.81
C PRO A 10 -27.04 29.71 19.49
N VAL A 11 -27.02 29.60 20.81
CA VAL A 11 -26.00 28.85 21.51
C VAL A 11 -26.09 27.35 21.20
N LEU A 12 -27.28 26.78 21.20
CA LEU A 12 -27.53 25.39 20.83
C LEU A 12 -27.15 25.14 19.37
N LEU A 13 -27.53 26.04 18.45
CA LEU A 13 -27.20 25.92 17.04
C LEU A 13 -25.69 25.94 16.81
N ASN A 14 -24.96 26.85 17.45
CA ASN A 14 -23.50 26.90 17.35
C ASN A 14 -22.84 25.64 17.95
N ALA A 15 -23.35 25.13 19.07
CA ALA A 15 -22.84 23.90 19.67
C ALA A 15 -23.02 22.69 18.72
N VAL A 16 -24.15 22.58 18.03
CA VAL A 16 -24.42 21.55 17.04
C VAL A 16 -23.47 21.69 15.83
N LEU A 17 -23.26 22.91 15.32
CA LEU A 17 -22.34 23.16 14.21
C LEU A 17 -20.90 22.81 14.56
N VAL A 18 -20.45 23.14 15.77
CA VAL A 18 -19.11 22.76 16.26
C VAL A 18 -18.99 21.25 16.37
N LEU A 19 -20.00 20.57 16.89
CA LEU A 19 -19.98 19.10 16.98
C LEU A 19 -19.94 18.44 15.60
N LEU A 20 -20.71 18.98 14.65
CA LEU A 20 -20.74 18.48 13.28
C LEU A 20 -19.39 18.69 12.57
N SER A 21 -18.75 19.84 12.76
CA SER A 21 -17.42 20.10 12.23
C SER A 21 -16.36 19.17 12.80
N LEU A 22 -16.42 18.86 14.10
CA LEU A 22 -15.52 17.89 14.72
C LEU A 22 -15.71 16.48 14.15
N VAL A 23 -16.95 16.05 13.92
CA VAL A 23 -17.23 14.75 13.30
C VAL A 23 -16.68 14.69 11.87
N CYS A 24 -16.84 15.77 11.08
CA CYS A 24 -16.28 15.85 9.72
C CYS A 24 -14.76 15.80 9.72
N VAL A 25 -14.11 16.54 10.61
CA VAL A 25 -12.63 16.52 10.74
C VAL A 25 -12.15 15.13 11.15
N PHE A 26 -12.81 14.50 12.12
CA PHE A 26 -12.45 13.15 12.56
C PHE A 26 -12.63 12.11 11.45
N GLY A 27 -13.74 12.24 10.68
CA GLY A 27 -13.98 11.41 9.50
C GLY A 27 -12.92 11.60 8.42
N TYR A 28 -12.54 12.84 8.13
CA TYR A 28 -11.49 13.15 7.16
C TYR A 28 -10.12 12.56 7.58
N VAL A 29 -9.70 12.77 8.81
CA VAL A 29 -8.44 12.21 9.35
C VAL A 29 -8.45 10.69 9.32
N SER A 30 -9.59 10.07 9.68
CA SER A 30 -9.73 8.61 9.65
C SER A 30 -9.61 8.04 8.23
N VAL A 31 -10.21 8.69 7.24
CA VAL A 31 -10.11 8.28 5.82
C VAL A 31 -8.72 8.55 5.29
N SER A 32 -8.12 9.71 5.58
CA SER A 32 -6.76 10.05 5.14
C SER A 32 -5.74 9.03 5.64
N ASN A 33 -5.82 8.63 6.90
CA ASN A 33 -4.93 7.61 7.46
C ASN A 33 -5.11 6.19 6.86
N THR A 34 -6.16 5.97 6.07
CA THR A 34 -6.41 4.68 5.41
C THR A 34 -5.87 4.67 3.97
N LEU A 35 -5.49 5.83 3.42
CA LEU A 35 -5.01 5.97 2.06
C LEU A 35 -3.48 5.79 1.98
N HIS A 36 -3.03 4.55 2.14
CA HIS A 36 -1.59 4.20 2.13
C HIS A 36 -0.82 4.57 0.85
N HIS A 37 -1.51 4.83 -0.27
CA HIS A 37 -0.83 5.24 -1.50
C HIS A 37 -0.37 6.71 -1.47
N ILE A 38 -0.89 7.51 -0.57
CA ILE A 38 -0.40 8.88 -0.34
C ILE A 38 0.91 8.81 0.44
N ASP A 39 0.98 7.91 1.43
CA ASP A 39 2.18 7.70 2.25
C ASP A 39 3.40 7.25 1.45
N SER A 40 3.20 6.53 0.32
CA SER A 40 4.31 6.06 -0.50
C SER A 40 5.01 7.19 -1.25
N ALA A 41 4.27 8.18 -1.75
CA ALA A 41 4.84 9.35 -2.40
C ALA A 41 5.59 10.22 -1.36
N GLU A 42 4.96 10.50 -0.23
CA GLU A 42 5.58 11.23 0.88
C GLU A 42 6.82 10.52 1.43
N SER A 43 6.78 9.17 1.54
CA SER A 43 7.93 8.38 1.98
C SER A 43 9.10 8.43 0.99
N TRP A 44 8.80 8.63 -0.30
CA TRP A 44 9.83 8.77 -1.34
C TRP A 44 10.40 10.17 -1.40
N GLU A 45 9.57 11.18 -1.18
CA GLU A 45 9.96 12.58 -1.11
C GLU A 45 10.96 12.84 0.03
N GLY A 46 10.80 12.16 1.16
CA GLY A 46 11.65 12.34 2.33
C GLY A 46 11.54 13.74 2.91
N GLU A 47 12.68 14.34 3.29
CA GLU A 47 12.78 15.72 3.79
C GLU A 47 13.08 16.75 2.66
N GLY A 48 12.99 16.33 1.40
CA GLY A 48 13.31 17.17 0.24
C GLY A 48 12.10 17.93 -0.30
N ASP A 49 12.34 18.99 -1.08
CA ASP A 49 11.32 19.76 -1.80
C ASP A 49 10.93 19.12 -3.17
N ALA A 50 11.27 17.85 -3.40
CA ALA A 50 11.02 17.20 -4.68
C ALA A 50 9.59 16.62 -4.73
N GLU A 51 8.77 17.09 -5.66
CA GLU A 51 7.45 16.55 -5.91
C GLU A 51 7.56 15.29 -6.80
N TYR A 52 6.98 14.18 -6.37
CA TYR A 52 6.92 12.94 -7.14
C TYR A 52 5.51 12.67 -7.67
N ALA A 53 5.46 12.21 -8.92
CA ALA A 53 4.20 11.80 -9.53
C ALA A 53 4.01 10.28 -9.39
N TYR A 54 2.79 9.88 -9.09
CA TYR A 54 2.37 8.48 -9.07
C TYR A 54 1.51 8.16 -10.30
N ILE A 55 1.90 7.13 -11.05
CA ILE A 55 1.18 6.68 -12.24
C ILE A 55 0.76 5.23 -12.06
N SER A 56 -0.55 4.98 -12.11
CA SER A 56 -1.10 3.62 -12.10
C SER A 56 -1.56 3.21 -13.50
N CYS A 57 -1.07 2.07 -13.97
CA CYS A 57 -1.48 1.47 -15.23
C CYS A 57 -2.27 0.19 -14.99
N PHE A 58 -3.53 0.14 -15.42
CA PHE A 58 -4.36 -1.04 -15.32
C PHE A 58 -4.43 -1.77 -16.65
N MET A 59 -4.06 -3.05 -16.65
CA MET A 59 -4.08 -3.88 -17.85
C MET A 59 -5.32 -4.78 -17.84
N PRO A 60 -5.97 -4.99 -19.00
CA PRO A 60 -7.09 -5.90 -19.10
C PRO A 60 -6.65 -7.35 -18.86
N VAL A 61 -7.53 -8.14 -18.24
CA VAL A 61 -7.25 -9.52 -17.78
C VAL A 61 -6.79 -10.45 -18.93
N ASN A 62 -7.19 -10.17 -20.16
CA ASN A 62 -6.81 -10.94 -21.34
C ASN A 62 -5.40 -10.60 -21.88
N LYS A 63 -4.75 -9.57 -21.37
CA LYS A 63 -3.38 -9.22 -21.71
C LYS A 63 -2.43 -9.93 -20.75
N LYS A 64 -1.68 -10.88 -21.29
CA LYS A 64 -0.55 -11.47 -20.56
C LYS A 64 0.65 -10.57 -20.77
N ILE A 65 1.18 -10.05 -19.69
CA ILE A 65 2.44 -9.32 -19.67
C ILE A 65 3.47 -10.25 -19.06
N GLU A 66 4.51 -10.54 -19.78
CA GLU A 66 5.61 -11.33 -19.29
C GLU A 66 6.53 -10.46 -18.42
N GLU A 67 7.12 -11.05 -17.40
CA GLU A 67 8.05 -10.38 -16.50
C GLU A 67 9.23 -9.74 -17.26
N SER A 68 9.69 -10.40 -18.32
CA SER A 68 10.72 -9.87 -19.24
C SER A 68 10.37 -8.53 -19.86
N ALA A 69 9.08 -8.29 -20.16
CA ALA A 69 8.61 -7.01 -20.68
C ALA A 69 8.68 -5.90 -19.64
N VAL A 70 8.42 -6.22 -18.37
CA VAL A 70 8.53 -5.27 -17.25
C VAL A 70 9.99 -4.85 -17.07
N TYR A 71 10.93 -5.80 -17.05
CA TYR A 71 12.36 -5.49 -16.96
C TYR A 71 12.88 -4.71 -18.18
N SER A 72 12.36 -4.99 -19.37
CA SER A 72 12.71 -4.23 -20.56
C SER A 72 12.22 -2.79 -20.48
N PHE A 73 11.04 -2.58 -19.91
CA PHE A 73 10.50 -1.25 -19.64
C PHE A 73 11.38 -0.50 -18.63
N GLU A 74 11.77 -1.12 -17.52
CA GLU A 74 12.67 -0.53 -16.54
C GLU A 74 13.96 -0.03 -17.19
N LYS A 75 14.66 -0.88 -17.95
CA LYS A 75 15.86 -0.51 -18.67
C LYS A 75 15.65 0.63 -19.67
N THR A 76 14.48 0.65 -20.32
CA THR A 76 14.15 1.71 -21.27
C THR A 76 13.99 3.05 -20.56
N VAL A 77 13.31 3.08 -19.42
CA VAL A 77 13.16 4.30 -18.63
C VAL A 77 14.52 4.78 -18.13
N ASP A 78 15.34 3.90 -17.56
CA ASP A 78 16.68 4.25 -17.09
C ASP A 78 17.56 4.81 -18.22
N SER A 79 17.50 4.21 -19.40
CA SER A 79 18.23 4.72 -20.57
C SER A 79 17.75 6.10 -21.01
N LYS A 80 16.43 6.35 -20.95
CA LYS A 80 15.85 7.66 -21.30
C LYS A 80 16.20 8.74 -20.31
N LEU A 81 16.23 8.43 -19.02
CA LEU A 81 16.67 9.34 -17.97
C LEU A 81 18.15 9.72 -18.17
N LEU A 82 19.00 8.74 -18.47
CA LEU A 82 20.40 8.96 -18.77
C LEU A 82 20.60 9.82 -20.03
N GLU A 83 19.88 9.53 -21.13
CA GLU A 83 19.91 10.35 -22.34
C GLU A 83 19.49 11.80 -22.10
N ALA A 84 18.52 12.00 -21.20
CA ALA A 84 18.05 13.33 -20.81
C ALA A 84 18.97 14.02 -19.79
N SER A 85 20.07 13.38 -19.37
CA SER A 85 20.96 13.85 -18.31
C SER A 85 20.22 14.17 -17.01
N ILE A 86 19.15 13.41 -16.72
CA ILE A 86 18.41 13.51 -15.46
C ILE A 86 19.01 12.47 -14.53
N ASP A 87 19.67 12.95 -13.49
CA ASP A 87 20.28 12.10 -12.47
C ASP A 87 19.71 12.44 -11.09
N SER A 88 19.77 11.47 -10.19
CA SER A 88 19.35 11.71 -8.81
C SER A 88 20.31 12.69 -8.15
N SER A 89 19.78 13.72 -7.51
CA SER A 89 20.58 14.69 -6.75
C SER A 89 21.17 14.11 -5.45
N GLY A 90 21.03 12.80 -5.20
CA GLY A 90 21.47 12.09 -4.01
C GLY A 90 21.63 10.59 -4.20
N GLU A 91 21.83 9.86 -3.11
CA GLU A 91 22.05 8.39 -3.11
C GLU A 91 20.77 7.55 -3.41
N GLY A 92 19.75 8.10 -4.03
CA GLY A 92 18.47 7.43 -4.29
C GLY A 92 18.21 7.15 -5.77
N LYS A 93 17.25 6.27 -6.06
CA LYS A 93 16.70 6.09 -7.40
C LYS A 93 15.71 7.23 -7.72
N LEU A 94 15.75 7.77 -8.95
CA LEU A 94 14.81 8.79 -9.44
C LEU A 94 13.37 8.31 -9.52
N TRP A 95 13.18 7.01 -9.69
CA TRP A 95 11.87 6.40 -9.83
C TRP A 95 11.86 4.99 -9.27
N ASN A 96 10.68 4.52 -8.92
CA ASN A 96 10.44 3.16 -8.47
C ASN A 96 9.20 2.62 -9.16
N PHE A 97 9.12 1.31 -9.32
CA PHE A 97 7.98 0.67 -9.94
C PHE A 97 7.58 -0.57 -9.18
N ALA A 98 6.31 -0.92 -9.32
CA ALA A 98 5.77 -2.16 -8.81
C ALA A 98 4.77 -2.73 -9.82
N TYR A 99 4.61 -4.03 -9.81
CA TYR A 99 3.56 -4.69 -10.57
C TYR A 99 2.89 -5.76 -9.72
N SER A 100 1.63 -6.04 -10.06
CA SER A 100 0.88 -7.08 -9.39
C SER A 100 -0.13 -7.73 -10.32
N GLY A 101 -0.47 -8.97 -10.02
CA GLY A 101 -1.50 -9.71 -10.74
C GLY A 101 -2.26 -10.61 -9.79
N ASN A 102 -3.59 -10.65 -9.95
CA ASN A 102 -4.45 -11.48 -9.12
C ASN A 102 -4.70 -12.83 -9.77
N GLY A 103 -4.69 -13.88 -8.95
CA GLY A 103 -5.01 -15.23 -9.35
C GLY A 103 -5.71 -15.99 -8.22
N ILE A 104 -6.23 -17.18 -8.55
CA ILE A 104 -6.80 -18.07 -7.56
C ILE A 104 -5.81 -19.22 -7.37
N VAL A 105 -5.40 -19.45 -6.14
CA VAL A 105 -4.49 -20.53 -5.76
C VAL A 105 -5.12 -21.41 -4.67
N GLU A 106 -4.71 -22.65 -4.62
CA GLU A 106 -5.03 -23.55 -3.52
C GLU A 106 -3.76 -23.73 -2.68
N ILE A 107 -3.88 -23.42 -1.40
CA ILE A 107 -2.81 -23.59 -0.43
C ILE A 107 -3.20 -24.72 0.50
N SER A 108 -2.28 -25.64 0.72
CA SER A 108 -2.48 -26.78 1.62
C SER A 108 -1.33 -26.93 2.60
N THR A 109 -1.67 -27.33 3.80
CA THR A 109 -0.73 -27.69 4.86
C THR A 109 -1.14 -29.05 5.44
N GLY A 110 -0.35 -29.60 6.36
CA GLY A 110 -0.71 -30.83 7.07
C GLY A 110 -2.02 -30.75 7.86
N ARG A 111 -2.58 -29.57 8.09
CA ARG A 111 -3.83 -29.32 8.86
C ARG A 111 -5.05 -29.09 7.98
N GLY A 112 -4.85 -28.65 6.75
CA GLY A 112 -5.98 -28.37 5.87
C GLY A 112 -5.61 -27.65 4.58
N SER A 113 -6.60 -27.40 3.75
CA SER A 113 -6.44 -26.63 2.52
C SER A 113 -7.42 -25.46 2.44
N ALA A 114 -7.05 -24.47 1.65
CA ALA A 114 -7.89 -23.32 1.35
C ALA A 114 -7.66 -22.84 -0.08
N LYS A 115 -8.76 -22.59 -0.78
CA LYS A 115 -8.75 -21.88 -2.07
C LYS A 115 -8.88 -20.40 -1.80
N VAL A 116 -7.91 -19.61 -2.23
CA VAL A 116 -7.83 -18.20 -1.93
C VAL A 116 -7.49 -17.39 -3.18
N THR A 117 -7.85 -16.11 -3.16
CA THR A 117 -7.32 -15.15 -4.13
C THR A 117 -5.93 -14.73 -3.67
N ALA A 118 -4.95 -14.94 -4.54
CA ALA A 118 -3.58 -14.51 -4.31
C ALA A 118 -3.23 -13.35 -5.23
N THR A 119 -2.42 -12.42 -4.74
CA THR A 119 -1.82 -11.36 -5.53
C THR A 119 -0.35 -11.69 -5.72
N GLY A 120 0.05 -12.03 -6.94
CA GLY A 120 1.44 -12.08 -7.34
C GLY A 120 1.99 -10.66 -7.41
N ILE A 121 3.15 -10.43 -6.84
CA ILE A 121 3.74 -9.10 -6.70
C ILE A 121 5.18 -9.09 -7.20
N GLY A 122 5.64 -7.92 -7.65
CA GLY A 122 7.03 -7.72 -8.03
C GLY A 122 7.45 -6.26 -8.00
N GLY A 123 8.74 -6.02 -8.19
CA GLY A 123 9.34 -4.72 -8.00
C GLY A 123 9.24 -4.23 -6.56
N GLY A 124 9.04 -2.95 -6.37
CA GLY A 124 8.88 -2.32 -5.07
C GLY A 124 7.45 -2.38 -4.51
N PHE A 125 6.72 -3.47 -4.69
CA PHE A 125 5.30 -3.54 -4.35
C PHE A 125 5.00 -3.10 -2.91
N PHE A 126 5.75 -3.59 -1.94
CA PHE A 126 5.55 -3.23 -0.53
C PHE A 126 6.04 -1.82 -0.18
N PHE A 127 6.73 -1.17 -1.07
CA PHE A 127 6.99 0.26 -0.95
C PHE A 127 5.70 1.07 -1.19
N PHE A 128 4.93 0.70 -2.23
CA PHE A 128 3.68 1.38 -2.59
C PHE A 128 2.48 0.89 -1.77
N HIS A 129 2.49 -0.38 -1.35
CA HIS A 129 1.40 -1.02 -0.62
C HIS A 129 1.97 -1.71 0.61
N ARG A 130 2.01 -0.99 1.71
CA ARG A 130 2.61 -1.44 2.96
C ARG A 130 1.54 -1.92 3.95
N PRO A 131 1.05 -3.20 3.87
CA PRO A 131 0.11 -3.72 4.85
C PRO A 131 0.77 -3.79 6.24
N PHE A 132 -0.03 -3.66 7.28
CA PHE A 132 0.48 -3.86 8.62
C PHE A 132 0.81 -5.35 8.82
N LEU A 133 2.08 -5.67 9.00
CA LEU A 133 2.52 -7.02 9.33
C LEU A 133 2.43 -7.23 10.85
N ARG A 134 1.81 -8.33 11.23
CA ARG A 134 1.77 -8.75 12.65
C ARG A 134 3.02 -9.55 13.01
N ASP A 135 3.54 -10.32 12.09
CA ASP A 135 4.69 -11.22 12.25
C ASP A 135 5.44 -11.33 10.92
N GLY A 136 6.74 -11.57 10.96
CA GLY A 136 7.60 -11.73 9.79
C GLY A 136 8.05 -10.41 9.16
N ASN A 137 8.47 -10.49 7.90
CA ASN A 137 9.02 -9.39 7.13
C ASN A 137 8.32 -9.25 5.78
N TYR A 138 8.47 -8.07 5.15
CA TYR A 138 8.05 -7.89 3.76
C TYR A 138 8.96 -8.66 2.82
N ILE A 139 8.36 -9.21 1.76
CA ILE A 139 9.10 -9.86 0.68
C ILE A 139 9.72 -8.77 -0.20
N SER A 140 10.99 -8.91 -0.47
CA SER A 140 11.72 -8.01 -1.37
C SER A 140 11.85 -8.62 -2.77
N GLY A 141 11.78 -7.79 -3.81
CA GLY A 141 12.09 -8.21 -5.17
C GLY A 141 13.53 -8.71 -5.34
N ASN A 142 14.42 -8.37 -4.41
CA ASN A 142 15.83 -8.78 -4.39
C ASN A 142 16.08 -10.06 -3.57
N ASP A 143 15.04 -10.64 -2.96
CA ASP A 143 15.20 -11.89 -2.21
C ASP A 143 15.61 -13.01 -3.17
N LEU A 144 16.63 -13.74 -2.77
CA LEU A 144 17.18 -14.86 -3.56
C LEU A 144 16.18 -16.02 -3.66
N MET A 145 15.40 -16.23 -2.59
CA MET A 145 14.34 -17.24 -2.53
C MET A 145 12.99 -16.55 -2.70
N LYS A 146 12.29 -16.90 -3.78
CA LYS A 146 10.97 -16.32 -4.14
C LYS A 146 9.81 -17.27 -3.79
N ASP A 147 9.99 -18.10 -2.81
CA ASP A 147 9.04 -19.10 -2.31
C ASP A 147 8.29 -18.65 -1.04
N CYS A 148 8.46 -17.37 -0.67
CA CYS A 148 7.80 -16.79 0.47
C CYS A 148 6.45 -16.19 0.09
N ILE A 149 5.49 -16.27 1.01
CA ILE A 149 4.17 -15.65 0.89
C ILE A 149 3.83 -14.86 2.15
N VAL A 150 3.04 -13.80 1.95
CA VAL A 150 2.39 -13.07 3.05
C VAL A 150 0.92 -13.48 3.05
N ILE A 151 0.43 -13.94 4.18
CA ILE A 151 -0.96 -14.40 4.32
C ILE A 151 -1.71 -13.58 5.35
N ASP A 152 -3.03 -13.48 5.17
CA ASP A 152 -3.86 -12.81 6.17
C ASP A 152 -4.02 -13.66 7.44
N LYS A 153 -4.31 -13.00 8.54
CA LYS A 153 -4.47 -13.59 9.87
C LYS A 153 -5.48 -14.75 9.90
N ASN A 154 -6.59 -14.67 9.16
CA ASN A 154 -7.62 -15.69 9.17
C ASN A 154 -7.14 -16.93 8.42
N LEU A 155 -6.43 -16.75 7.33
CA LEU A 155 -5.81 -17.82 6.57
C LEU A 155 -4.70 -18.50 7.39
N ALA A 156 -3.86 -17.74 8.08
CA ALA A 156 -2.85 -18.25 8.99
C ALA A 156 -3.47 -19.15 10.06
N TRP A 157 -4.54 -18.67 10.70
CA TRP A 157 -5.27 -19.47 11.69
C TRP A 157 -5.87 -20.75 11.10
N LYS A 158 -6.45 -20.66 9.90
CA LYS A 158 -7.07 -21.83 9.23
C LYS A 158 -6.05 -22.89 8.86
N LEU A 159 -4.89 -22.50 8.34
CA LEU A 159 -3.88 -23.43 7.83
C LEU A 159 -2.95 -23.95 8.92
N PHE A 160 -2.57 -23.11 9.87
CA PHE A 160 -1.55 -23.42 10.88
C PHE A 160 -2.14 -23.51 12.30
N GLY A 161 -3.30 -22.90 12.55
CA GLY A 161 -3.91 -22.80 13.89
C GLY A 161 -3.19 -21.80 14.79
N ALA A 162 -2.42 -20.92 14.20
CA ALA A 162 -1.69 -19.83 14.87
C ALA A 162 -1.77 -18.55 14.02
N VAL A 163 -1.42 -17.42 14.61
CA VAL A 163 -1.36 -16.12 13.92
C VAL A 163 0.08 -15.73 13.62
N GLU A 164 0.99 -16.13 14.47
CA GLU A 164 2.44 -15.96 14.31
C GLU A 164 2.96 -17.21 13.62
N VAL A 165 3.18 -17.11 12.31
CA VAL A 165 3.49 -18.26 11.42
C VAL A 165 4.73 -17.99 10.57
N SER A 166 5.52 -16.99 10.91
CA SER A 166 6.74 -16.66 10.18
C SER A 166 7.70 -17.85 10.15
N GLY A 167 8.15 -18.22 8.95
CA GLY A 167 9.06 -19.39 8.75
C GLY A 167 8.40 -20.76 8.82
N MET A 168 7.06 -20.84 8.84
CA MET A 168 6.34 -22.11 8.71
C MET A 168 6.16 -22.48 7.23
N GLU A 169 6.24 -23.80 6.92
CA GLU A 169 6.06 -24.37 5.59
C GLU A 169 4.76 -25.21 5.49
#